data_90de2cc3ca47455b1845eda3bb6b1585
#
_entry.id   90de2cc3ca47455b1845eda3bb6b1585
#
_cell.length_a   1.000
_cell.length_b   1.000
_cell.length_c   1.000
_cell.angle_alpha   90.00
_cell.angle_beta   90.00
_cell.angle_gamma   90.00
#
_symmetry.space_group_name_H-M   'P 1'
#
loop_
_entity.id
_entity.type
_entity.pdbx_description
1 polymer ?
#
loop_
_entity_poly.entity_id
_entity_poly.type
_entity_poly.pdbx_seq_one_letter_code
_entity_poly.pdbx_strand_id
1 'polypeptide(L)'
;MESRTQNLYTKQLENSIFLCAMSDNGTLAVVTEDQTSMAKLLVYSPSMEQQLSWSMTSNDGTPLRMAFSPDSRKLAAAAVTVSGGQVMTNLYLINLASGDPVSLVNQGGVPQWLGWTSASTILAVYDTRAVIYNAGGGERAVYDFAGTELKDVSVDAAGNVALLLASGQVSQAVTLDKNLNVQFSAAVSAANSIVRAGNLFYLLTDNAVECFDASGTQQWSQNLDTSPQALLANSRDLLLFSGNTVQKLAAPAE
;
A
#
# COMPACT_ATOMS: atom_id res chain seq x y z
N MET A 1 8.10 17.96 22.70
CA MET A 1 8.24 18.32 21.26
C MET A 1 6.90 18.84 20.81
N GLU A 2 6.74 20.16 20.65
CA GLU A 2 5.51 20.75 20.14
C GLU A 2 5.37 20.37 18.67
N SER A 3 4.31 19.63 18.31
CA SER A 3 3.94 19.41 16.93
C SER A 3 3.44 20.76 16.37
N ARG A 4 4.23 21.42 15.58
CA ARG A 4 3.81 22.61 14.86
C ARG A 4 2.91 22.17 13.71
N THR A 5 1.61 22.12 13.94
CA THR A 5 0.60 22.05 12.88
C THR A 5 0.43 23.45 12.29
N GLN A 6 1.31 23.82 11.38
CA GLN A 6 1.15 25.05 10.62
C GLN A 6 0.66 24.67 9.22
N ASN A 7 -0.46 25.25 8.81
CA ASN A 7 -0.91 25.19 7.43
C ASN A 7 0.05 26.06 6.58
N LEU A 8 0.90 25.40 5.77
CA LEU A 8 1.86 26.10 4.93
C LEU A 8 1.23 26.59 3.64
N TYR A 9 0.34 25.79 3.05
CA TYR A 9 -0.32 26.09 1.79
C TYR A 9 -1.74 25.51 1.79
N THR A 10 -2.64 26.22 1.12
CA THR A 10 -4.00 25.75 0.82
C THR A 10 -4.24 25.94 -0.67
N LYS A 11 -4.72 24.89 -1.34
CA LYS A 11 -5.13 24.95 -2.73
C LYS A 11 -6.51 24.31 -2.86
N GLN A 12 -7.43 25.05 -3.41
CA GLN A 12 -8.75 24.54 -3.76
C GLN A 12 -8.70 24.02 -5.19
N LEU A 13 -9.23 22.82 -5.39
CA LEU A 13 -9.42 22.21 -6.71
C LEU A 13 -10.90 22.30 -7.09
N GLU A 14 -11.19 22.40 -8.37
CA GLU A 14 -12.55 22.49 -8.89
C GLU A 14 -13.31 21.16 -8.78
N ASN A 15 -12.59 20.05 -8.91
CA ASN A 15 -13.16 18.71 -8.91
C ASN A 15 -12.81 17.94 -7.63
N SER A 16 -13.63 16.95 -7.29
CA SER A 16 -13.43 16.08 -6.13
C SER A 16 -12.14 15.29 -6.26
N ILE A 17 -11.38 15.23 -5.15
CA ILE A 17 -10.18 14.39 -5.03
C ILE A 17 -10.62 13.02 -4.54
N PHE A 18 -10.18 11.94 -5.18
CA PHE A 18 -10.45 10.58 -4.72
C PHE A 18 -9.20 9.75 -4.42
N LEU A 19 -8.01 10.22 -4.83
CA LEU A 19 -6.74 9.58 -4.49
C LEU A 19 -5.66 10.64 -4.32
N CYS A 20 -4.79 10.48 -3.32
CA CYS A 20 -3.62 11.33 -3.15
C CYS A 20 -2.42 10.53 -2.63
N ALA A 21 -1.22 11.00 -2.96
CA ALA A 21 0.04 10.53 -2.43
C ALA A 21 0.98 11.70 -2.23
N MET A 22 1.82 11.64 -1.20
CA MET A 22 2.82 12.66 -0.92
C MET A 22 4.19 12.00 -0.78
N SER A 23 5.19 12.62 -1.38
CA SER A 23 6.58 12.18 -1.26
C SER A 23 7.26 12.75 -0.02
N ASP A 24 8.41 12.20 0.34
CA ASP A 24 9.19 12.65 1.50
C ASP A 24 9.66 14.10 1.39
N ASN A 25 9.83 14.63 0.19
CA ASN A 25 10.21 16.04 -0.04
C ASN A 25 9.00 16.99 -0.09
N GLY A 26 7.77 16.48 0.10
CA GLY A 26 6.53 17.29 0.09
C GLY A 26 5.91 17.49 -1.29
N THR A 27 6.37 16.82 -2.34
CA THR A 27 5.67 16.80 -3.64
C THR A 27 4.37 16.02 -3.48
N LEU A 28 3.26 16.59 -3.97
CA LEU A 28 1.91 16.05 -3.81
C LEU A 28 1.36 15.61 -5.17
N ALA A 29 0.93 14.36 -5.28
CA ALA A 29 0.12 13.87 -6.38
C ALA A 29 -1.33 13.73 -5.94
N VAL A 30 -2.26 14.19 -6.76
CA VAL A 30 -3.70 14.04 -6.54
C VAL A 30 -4.37 13.54 -7.81
N VAL A 31 -5.38 12.71 -7.64
CA VAL A 31 -6.27 12.29 -8.73
C VAL A 31 -7.65 12.85 -8.45
N THR A 32 -8.19 13.55 -9.44
CA THR A 32 -9.50 14.14 -9.38
C THR A 32 -10.45 13.54 -10.40
N GLU A 33 -11.72 13.66 -10.16
CA GLU A 33 -12.73 13.56 -11.22
C GLU A 33 -12.39 14.52 -12.35
N ASP A 34 -12.81 14.18 -13.55
CA ASP A 34 -12.71 15.05 -14.73
C ASP A 34 -13.94 14.86 -15.61
N GLN A 35 -14.46 15.94 -16.18
CA GLN A 35 -15.69 15.89 -16.99
C GLN A 35 -15.47 15.31 -18.38
N THR A 36 -14.23 15.31 -18.87
CA THR A 36 -13.88 14.94 -20.25
C THR A 36 -13.00 13.71 -20.33
N SER A 37 -12.49 13.22 -19.21
CA SER A 37 -11.63 12.03 -19.11
C SER A 37 -12.06 11.15 -17.93
N MET A 38 -11.51 9.94 -17.84
CA MET A 38 -11.81 9.00 -16.73
C MET A 38 -11.33 9.55 -15.39
N ALA A 39 -10.19 10.23 -15.40
CA ALA A 39 -9.58 10.85 -14.23
C ALA A 39 -8.53 11.86 -14.67
N LYS A 40 -8.16 12.76 -13.78
CA LYS A 40 -7.06 13.69 -13.99
C LYS A 40 -6.03 13.57 -12.87
N LEU A 41 -4.81 13.19 -13.23
CA LEU A 41 -3.69 13.15 -12.30
C LEU A 41 -2.93 14.47 -12.38
N LEU A 42 -2.77 15.11 -11.22
CA LEU A 42 -2.07 16.38 -11.04
C LEU A 42 -0.92 16.17 -10.07
N VAL A 43 0.24 16.75 -10.35
CA VAL A 43 1.37 16.75 -9.41
C VAL A 43 1.75 18.18 -9.09
N TYR A 44 1.92 18.47 -7.81
CA TYR A 44 2.29 19.78 -7.28
C TYR A 44 3.63 19.69 -6.56
N SER A 45 4.44 20.76 -6.73
CA SER A 45 5.64 20.98 -5.92
C SER A 45 5.30 21.19 -4.44
N PRO A 46 6.30 21.17 -3.55
CA PRO A 46 6.11 21.55 -2.14
C PRO A 46 5.55 22.99 -1.96
N SER A 47 5.74 23.89 -2.94
CA SER A 47 5.16 25.24 -2.98
C SER A 47 3.78 25.31 -3.63
N MET A 48 3.15 24.17 -3.93
CA MET A 48 1.84 24.05 -4.60
C MET A 48 1.80 24.59 -6.03
N GLU A 49 2.94 24.64 -6.71
CA GLU A 49 3.01 24.91 -8.15
C GLU A 49 2.75 23.61 -8.91
N GLN A 50 1.88 23.64 -9.91
CA GLN A 50 1.56 22.47 -10.72
C GLN A 50 2.74 22.13 -11.64
N GLN A 51 3.27 20.91 -11.47
CA GLN A 51 4.39 20.38 -12.24
C GLN A 51 3.93 19.46 -13.37
N LEU A 52 2.81 18.75 -13.16
CA LEU A 52 2.28 17.79 -14.13
C LEU A 52 0.76 17.81 -14.13
N SER A 53 0.19 17.59 -15.31
CA SER A 53 -1.24 17.32 -15.51
C SER A 53 -1.39 16.25 -16.58
N TRP A 54 -2.02 15.14 -16.22
CA TRP A 54 -2.30 14.03 -17.13
C TRP A 54 -3.79 13.69 -17.09
N SER A 55 -4.50 13.92 -18.20
CA SER A 55 -5.88 13.49 -18.40
C SER A 55 -5.89 12.03 -18.86
N MET A 56 -6.41 11.15 -18.01
CA MET A 56 -6.42 9.70 -18.23
C MET A 56 -7.66 9.29 -19.00
N THR A 57 -7.46 8.56 -20.07
CA THR A 57 -8.52 8.03 -20.92
C THR A 57 -9.09 6.71 -20.38
N SER A 58 -10.13 6.19 -20.99
CA SER A 58 -10.68 4.85 -20.67
C SER A 58 -9.65 3.73 -20.87
N ASN A 59 -8.69 3.90 -21.78
CA ASN A 59 -7.61 2.94 -21.99
C ASN A 59 -6.56 2.98 -20.89
N ASP A 60 -6.34 4.16 -20.30
CA ASP A 60 -5.43 4.32 -19.17
C ASP A 60 -6.02 3.73 -17.90
N GLY A 61 -7.33 3.84 -17.73
CA GLY A 61 -8.06 3.37 -16.57
C GLY A 61 -8.16 4.39 -15.44
N THR A 62 -8.73 3.97 -14.31
CA THR A 62 -8.89 4.79 -13.10
C THR A 62 -7.80 4.42 -12.09
N PRO A 63 -6.95 5.37 -11.66
CA PRO A 63 -5.93 5.12 -10.66
C PRO A 63 -6.53 4.71 -9.32
N LEU A 64 -6.04 3.61 -8.76
CA LEU A 64 -6.42 3.14 -7.43
C LEU A 64 -5.28 3.22 -6.42
N ARG A 65 -4.03 3.19 -6.88
CA ARG A 65 -2.84 3.27 -6.02
C ARG A 65 -1.79 4.15 -6.67
N MET A 66 -1.10 4.92 -5.85
CA MET A 66 0.05 5.72 -6.27
C MET A 66 1.13 5.69 -5.21
N ALA A 67 2.39 5.72 -5.63
CA ALA A 67 3.53 5.81 -4.73
C ALA A 67 4.69 6.56 -5.37
N PHE A 68 5.27 7.51 -4.64
CA PHE A 68 6.50 8.16 -5.05
C PHE A 68 7.71 7.27 -4.77
N SER A 69 8.71 7.37 -5.64
CA SER A 69 10.03 6.77 -5.38
C SER A 69 10.71 7.43 -4.16
N PRO A 70 11.62 6.73 -3.46
CA PRO A 70 12.31 7.27 -2.29
C PRO A 70 13.10 8.55 -2.57
N ASP A 71 13.57 8.75 -3.81
CA ASP A 71 14.24 9.97 -4.24
C ASP A 71 13.27 11.08 -4.71
N SER A 72 11.96 10.84 -4.61
CA SER A 72 10.88 11.76 -5.02
C SER A 72 10.93 12.23 -6.48
N ARG A 73 11.63 11.49 -7.36
CA ARG A 73 11.78 11.85 -8.78
C ARG A 73 10.81 11.14 -9.71
N LYS A 74 10.20 10.06 -9.22
CA LYS A 74 9.29 9.24 -10.00
C LYS A 74 8.01 8.98 -9.22
N LEU A 75 6.92 8.82 -9.95
CA LEU A 75 5.63 8.38 -9.42
C LEU A 75 5.23 7.10 -10.12
N ALA A 76 4.93 6.05 -9.36
CA ALA A 76 4.25 4.87 -9.86
C ALA A 76 2.74 5.04 -9.65
N ALA A 77 1.94 4.69 -10.65
CA ALA A 77 0.48 4.71 -10.57
C ALA A 77 -0.10 3.40 -11.13
N ALA A 78 -0.94 2.74 -10.36
CA ALA A 78 -1.67 1.56 -10.80
C ALA A 78 -3.12 1.94 -11.06
N ALA A 79 -3.54 1.83 -12.31
CA ALA A 79 -4.86 2.21 -12.80
C ALA A 79 -5.63 0.97 -13.30
N VAL A 80 -6.89 0.87 -12.91
CA VAL A 80 -7.76 -0.26 -13.27
C VAL A 80 -8.61 0.09 -14.48
N THR A 81 -8.65 -0.83 -15.43
CA THR A 81 -9.51 -0.79 -16.62
C THR A 81 -10.21 -2.14 -16.82
N VAL A 82 -11.15 -2.19 -17.75
CA VAL A 82 -11.80 -3.43 -18.16
C VAL A 82 -11.47 -3.69 -19.63
N SER A 83 -10.90 -4.84 -19.92
CA SER A 83 -10.58 -5.29 -21.27
C SER A 83 -11.06 -6.72 -21.48
N GLY A 84 -11.82 -6.95 -22.53
CA GLY A 84 -12.37 -8.27 -22.82
C GLY A 84 -13.28 -8.85 -21.72
N GLY A 85 -13.93 -8.01 -20.91
CA GLY A 85 -14.73 -8.42 -19.75
C GLY A 85 -13.92 -8.80 -18.51
N GLN A 86 -12.61 -8.62 -18.53
CA GLN A 86 -11.73 -8.87 -17.39
C GLN A 86 -11.19 -7.55 -16.80
N VAL A 87 -11.02 -7.55 -15.49
CA VAL A 87 -10.38 -6.45 -14.78
C VAL A 87 -8.87 -6.54 -15.01
N MET A 88 -8.31 -5.46 -15.51
CA MET A 88 -6.89 -5.32 -15.81
C MET A 88 -6.31 -4.12 -15.06
N THR A 89 -5.08 -4.23 -14.66
CA THR A 89 -4.32 -3.12 -14.08
C THR A 89 -3.21 -2.69 -15.03
N ASN A 90 -3.22 -1.41 -15.38
CA ASN A 90 -2.10 -0.72 -16.02
C ASN A 90 -1.20 -0.14 -14.93
N LEU A 91 0.07 -0.55 -14.89
CA LEU A 91 1.08 0.07 -14.05
C LEU A 91 1.86 1.10 -14.87
N TYR A 92 1.80 2.34 -14.45
CA TYR A 92 2.52 3.46 -15.07
C TYR A 92 3.69 3.91 -14.22
N LEU A 93 4.74 4.32 -14.89
CA LEU A 93 5.86 5.06 -14.33
C LEU A 93 5.90 6.45 -14.93
N ILE A 94 5.92 7.46 -14.09
CA ILE A 94 5.99 8.86 -14.48
C ILE A 94 7.29 9.43 -13.92
N ASN A 95 8.18 9.87 -14.82
CA ASN A 95 9.34 10.65 -14.42
C ASN A 95 8.91 12.11 -14.28
N LEU A 96 9.03 12.69 -13.08
CA LEU A 96 8.55 14.04 -12.81
C LEU A 96 9.31 15.13 -13.54
N ALA A 97 10.51 14.85 -14.03
CA ALA A 97 11.29 15.81 -14.83
C ALA A 97 10.83 15.89 -16.28
N SER A 98 10.42 14.76 -16.89
CA SER A 98 9.89 14.74 -18.27
C SER A 98 8.38 14.91 -18.31
N GLY A 99 7.67 14.48 -17.29
CA GLY A 99 6.21 14.55 -17.20
C GLY A 99 5.45 13.47 -17.97
N ASP A 100 6.14 12.63 -18.76
CA ASP A 100 5.47 11.64 -19.60
C ASP A 100 5.22 10.34 -18.85
N PRO A 101 3.96 9.84 -18.81
CA PRO A 101 3.65 8.53 -18.27
C PRO A 101 4.10 7.43 -19.24
N VAL A 102 4.79 6.43 -18.71
CA VAL A 102 5.19 5.23 -19.45
C VAL A 102 4.44 4.04 -18.88
N SER A 103 3.67 3.34 -19.72
CA SER A 103 3.06 2.08 -19.33
C SER A 103 4.14 1.02 -19.16
N LEU A 104 4.29 0.47 -17.97
CA LEU A 104 5.24 -0.58 -17.68
C LEU A 104 4.65 -1.97 -17.90
N VAL A 105 3.44 -2.18 -17.40
CA VAL A 105 2.79 -3.49 -17.35
C VAL A 105 1.29 -3.32 -17.51
N ASN A 106 0.66 -4.26 -18.22
CA ASN A 106 -0.79 -4.47 -18.21
C ASN A 106 -1.05 -5.92 -17.79
N GLN A 107 -1.74 -6.13 -16.68
CA GLN A 107 -1.99 -7.46 -16.16
C GLN A 107 -3.34 -7.58 -15.45
N GLY A 108 -3.85 -8.81 -15.32
CA GLY A 108 -5.07 -9.10 -14.56
C GLY A 108 -4.91 -8.84 -13.07
N GLY A 109 -6.03 -8.53 -12.41
CA GLY A 109 -6.13 -8.31 -10.97
C GLY A 109 -6.30 -6.84 -10.58
N VAL A 110 -6.67 -6.64 -9.31
CA VAL A 110 -6.92 -5.31 -8.71
C VAL A 110 -5.77 -4.97 -7.76
N PRO A 111 -5.12 -3.79 -7.89
CA PRO A 111 -4.00 -3.42 -7.04
C PRO A 111 -4.51 -3.08 -5.63
N GLN A 112 -4.04 -3.83 -4.62
CA GLN A 112 -4.37 -3.63 -3.22
C GLN A 112 -3.31 -2.75 -2.53
N TRP A 113 -2.05 -2.90 -2.92
CA TRP A 113 -0.95 -2.10 -2.42
C TRP A 113 0.06 -1.81 -3.53
N LEU A 114 0.70 -0.64 -3.48
CA LEU A 114 1.76 -0.22 -4.40
C LEU A 114 2.78 0.61 -3.64
N GLY A 115 4.06 0.31 -3.82
CA GLY A 115 5.14 1.08 -3.23
C GLY A 115 6.50 0.78 -3.84
N TRP A 116 7.51 1.50 -3.39
CA TRP A 116 8.89 1.34 -3.82
C TRP A 116 9.70 0.66 -2.73
N THR A 117 10.42 -0.38 -3.08
CA THR A 117 11.38 -1.05 -2.19
C THR A 117 12.81 -0.55 -2.39
N SER A 118 13.05 0.20 -3.47
CA SER A 118 14.27 0.94 -3.77
C SER A 118 14.00 2.01 -4.83
N ALA A 119 14.99 2.85 -5.19
CA ALA A 119 14.86 3.85 -6.27
C ALA A 119 14.59 3.23 -7.68
N SER A 120 14.75 1.91 -7.83
CA SER A 120 14.59 1.20 -9.11
C SER A 120 13.68 -0.01 -9.05
N THR A 121 13.03 -0.27 -7.91
CA THR A 121 12.24 -1.48 -7.69
C THR A 121 10.88 -1.12 -7.12
N ILE A 122 9.82 -1.58 -7.78
CA ILE A 122 8.42 -1.36 -7.42
C ILE A 122 7.86 -2.69 -6.93
N LEU A 123 7.23 -2.70 -5.77
CA LEU A 123 6.40 -3.78 -5.29
C LEU A 123 4.94 -3.42 -5.52
N ALA A 124 4.20 -4.29 -6.18
CA ALA A 124 2.76 -4.22 -6.31
C ALA A 124 2.12 -5.49 -5.75
N VAL A 125 1.14 -5.33 -4.89
CA VAL A 125 0.32 -6.44 -4.38
C VAL A 125 -1.07 -6.33 -5.00
N TYR A 126 -1.44 -7.36 -5.74
CA TYR A 126 -2.76 -7.49 -6.35
C TYR A 126 -3.64 -8.39 -5.48
N ASP A 127 -4.88 -8.55 -5.85
CA ASP A 127 -5.83 -9.45 -5.19
C ASP A 127 -5.46 -10.94 -5.31
N THR A 128 -4.58 -11.30 -6.27
CA THR A 128 -4.20 -12.71 -6.55
C THR A 128 -2.73 -13.02 -6.37
N ARG A 129 -1.87 -12.00 -6.36
CA ARG A 129 -0.41 -12.17 -6.28
C ARG A 129 0.32 -10.90 -5.85
N ALA A 130 1.54 -11.05 -5.32
CA ALA A 130 2.50 -9.97 -5.12
C ALA A 130 3.60 -10.06 -6.18
N VAL A 131 4.04 -8.92 -6.72
CA VAL A 131 5.04 -8.86 -7.81
C VAL A 131 6.03 -7.74 -7.55
N ILE A 132 7.31 -8.06 -7.73
CA ILE A 132 8.38 -7.05 -7.77
C ILE A 132 8.74 -6.78 -9.23
N TYR A 133 8.65 -5.51 -9.62
CA TYR A 133 9.06 -5.02 -10.93
C TYR A 133 10.35 -4.21 -10.84
N ASN A 134 11.19 -4.30 -11.87
CA ASN A 134 12.20 -3.29 -12.10
C ASN A 134 11.57 -2.04 -12.74
N ALA A 135 12.29 -0.92 -12.77
CA ALA A 135 11.81 0.33 -13.36
C ALA A 135 11.57 0.27 -14.89
N GLY A 136 11.90 -0.83 -15.55
CA GLY A 136 11.60 -1.10 -16.96
C GLY A 136 10.38 -2.00 -17.16
N GLY A 137 9.66 -2.37 -16.07
CA GLY A 137 8.46 -3.21 -16.10
C GLY A 137 8.73 -4.72 -16.10
N GLY A 138 9.99 -5.16 -16.08
CA GLY A 138 10.32 -6.58 -15.99
C GLY A 138 10.02 -7.13 -14.59
N GLU A 139 9.32 -8.25 -14.53
CA GLU A 139 9.08 -9.00 -13.28
C GLU A 139 10.39 -9.60 -12.76
N ARG A 140 10.71 -9.38 -11.49
CA ARG A 140 11.89 -9.92 -10.80
C ARG A 140 11.55 -11.05 -9.85
N ALA A 141 10.41 -10.94 -9.19
CA ALA A 141 9.90 -11.94 -8.28
C ALA A 141 8.37 -11.90 -8.26
N VAL A 142 7.76 -13.05 -8.06
CA VAL A 142 6.31 -13.21 -7.95
C VAL A 142 6.01 -14.15 -6.80
N TYR A 143 5.03 -13.81 -5.99
CA TYR A 143 4.40 -14.69 -5.02
C TYR A 143 2.92 -14.81 -5.37
N ASP A 144 2.49 -15.98 -5.83
CA ASP A 144 1.11 -16.30 -6.18
C ASP A 144 0.34 -16.76 -4.93
N PHE A 145 -0.88 -16.28 -4.75
CA PHE A 145 -1.72 -16.64 -3.60
C PHE A 145 -2.44 -17.98 -3.77
N ALA A 146 -2.19 -18.68 -4.88
CA ALA A 146 -2.71 -20.03 -5.15
C ALA A 146 -4.25 -20.14 -5.03
N GLY A 147 -4.97 -19.09 -5.44
CA GLY A 147 -6.43 -19.05 -5.40
C GLY A 147 -7.02 -18.72 -4.03
N THR A 148 -6.20 -18.37 -3.03
CA THR A 148 -6.70 -17.81 -1.76
C THR A 148 -7.06 -16.34 -1.92
N GLU A 149 -7.99 -15.86 -1.09
CA GLU A 149 -8.44 -14.47 -1.09
C GLU A 149 -7.51 -13.61 -0.22
N LEU A 150 -7.03 -12.48 -0.74
CA LEU A 150 -6.31 -11.50 0.05
C LEU A 150 -7.30 -10.72 0.95
N LYS A 151 -7.12 -10.82 2.27
CA LYS A 151 -7.91 -10.08 3.26
C LYS A 151 -7.23 -8.79 3.65
N ASP A 152 -5.92 -8.83 3.88
CA ASP A 152 -5.15 -7.65 4.28
C ASP A 152 -3.67 -7.80 3.87
N VAL A 153 -2.99 -6.68 3.72
CA VAL A 153 -1.58 -6.62 3.37
C VAL A 153 -0.89 -5.47 4.09
N SER A 154 0.28 -5.76 4.62
CA SER A 154 1.16 -4.76 5.21
C SER A 154 2.57 -4.92 4.66
N VAL A 155 3.21 -3.79 4.35
CA VAL A 155 4.58 -3.74 3.87
C VAL A 155 5.37 -2.77 4.76
N ASP A 156 6.49 -3.23 5.29
CA ASP A 156 7.36 -2.39 6.11
C ASP A 156 8.28 -1.50 5.25
N ALA A 157 8.99 -0.60 5.91
CA ALA A 157 9.90 0.33 5.24
C ALA A 157 11.09 -0.36 4.54
N ALA A 158 11.41 -1.62 4.90
CA ALA A 158 12.46 -2.41 4.26
C ALA A 158 11.94 -3.19 3.04
N GLY A 159 10.63 -3.17 2.80
CA GLY A 159 9.97 -3.88 1.71
C GLY A 159 9.60 -5.34 2.03
N ASN A 160 9.66 -5.75 3.31
CA ASN A 160 9.14 -7.03 3.73
C ASN A 160 7.61 -6.98 3.78
N VAL A 161 6.97 -8.08 3.40
CA VAL A 161 5.51 -8.17 3.25
C VAL A 161 4.93 -9.09 4.30
N ALA A 162 3.77 -8.72 4.83
CA ALA A 162 2.89 -9.63 5.55
C ALA A 162 1.53 -9.65 4.86
N LEU A 163 1.01 -10.84 4.61
CA LEU A 163 -0.26 -11.09 3.94
C LEU A 163 -1.18 -11.85 4.89
N LEU A 164 -2.42 -11.41 4.97
CA LEU A 164 -3.51 -12.19 5.55
C LEU A 164 -4.34 -12.75 4.39
N LEU A 165 -4.26 -14.04 4.19
CA LEU A 165 -4.96 -14.77 3.15
C LEU A 165 -6.10 -15.57 3.76
N ALA A 166 -7.16 -15.84 2.98
CA ALA A 166 -8.25 -16.69 3.42
C ALA A 166 -8.62 -17.75 2.38
N SER A 167 -8.97 -18.93 2.87
CA SER A 167 -9.57 -20.01 2.10
C SER A 167 -10.79 -20.51 2.86
N GLY A 168 -11.98 -20.06 2.46
CA GLY A 168 -13.22 -20.29 3.21
C GLY A 168 -13.16 -19.69 4.62
N GLN A 169 -13.25 -20.52 5.65
CA GLN A 169 -13.23 -20.10 7.06
C GLN A 169 -11.83 -20.07 7.69
N VAL A 170 -10.79 -20.47 6.92
CA VAL A 170 -9.42 -20.54 7.42
C VAL A 170 -8.65 -19.29 7.01
N SER A 171 -8.12 -18.58 8.00
CA SER A 171 -7.16 -17.49 7.78
C SER A 171 -5.74 -18.05 7.81
N GLN A 172 -4.88 -17.52 6.95
CA GLN A 172 -3.47 -17.86 6.84
C GLN A 172 -2.64 -16.57 6.87
N ALA A 173 -1.67 -16.51 7.77
CA ALA A 173 -0.65 -15.47 7.73
C ALA A 173 0.55 -15.94 6.91
N VAL A 174 1.02 -15.09 6.02
CA VAL A 174 2.22 -15.32 5.22
C VAL A 174 3.14 -14.13 5.39
N THR A 175 4.39 -14.37 5.73
CA THR A 175 5.42 -13.32 5.72
C THR A 175 6.45 -13.60 4.63
N LEU A 176 6.80 -12.55 3.90
CA LEU A 176 7.76 -12.60 2.80
C LEU A 176 8.88 -11.59 3.08
N ASP A 177 10.09 -11.94 2.67
CA ASP A 177 11.18 -10.98 2.63
C ASP A 177 11.01 -9.98 1.46
N LYS A 178 11.88 -8.99 1.40
CA LYS A 178 11.90 -7.97 0.33
C LYS A 178 12.09 -8.52 -1.09
N ASN A 179 12.41 -9.80 -1.26
CA ASN A 179 12.54 -10.51 -2.53
C ASN A 179 11.36 -11.46 -2.80
N LEU A 180 10.30 -11.40 -1.96
CA LEU A 180 9.14 -12.28 -1.95
C LEU A 180 9.45 -13.75 -1.64
N ASN A 181 10.57 -14.06 -0.97
CA ASN A 181 10.80 -15.40 -0.43
C ASN A 181 9.97 -15.57 0.85
N VAL A 182 9.29 -16.71 0.96
CA VAL A 182 8.48 -17.06 2.13
C VAL A 182 9.39 -17.23 3.35
N GLN A 183 9.11 -16.47 4.42
CA GLN A 183 9.74 -16.62 5.73
C GLN A 183 8.88 -17.46 6.66
N PHE A 184 7.54 -17.27 6.58
CA PHE A 184 6.55 -17.99 7.37
C PHE A 184 5.26 -18.15 6.56
N SER A 185 4.55 -19.25 6.78
CA SER A 185 3.23 -19.50 6.21
C SER A 185 2.52 -20.54 7.06
N ALA A 186 1.46 -20.14 7.76
CA ALA A 186 0.63 -21.05 8.56
C ALA A 186 -0.80 -20.53 8.73
N ALA A 187 -1.70 -21.45 9.04
CA ALA A 187 -3.04 -21.10 9.50
C ALA A 187 -2.95 -20.35 10.84
N VAL A 188 -3.76 -19.32 10.98
CA VAL A 188 -3.84 -18.47 12.18
C VAL A 188 -5.28 -18.37 12.66
N SER A 189 -5.46 -17.85 13.88
CA SER A 189 -6.78 -17.46 14.39
C SER A 189 -7.49 -16.53 13.41
N ALA A 190 -8.81 -16.48 13.45
CA ALA A 190 -9.59 -15.56 12.65
C ALA A 190 -9.14 -14.12 12.94
N ALA A 191 -8.36 -13.55 12.02
CA ALA A 191 -7.82 -12.21 12.10
C ALA A 191 -8.52 -11.29 11.12
N ASN A 192 -8.65 -10.01 11.49
CA ASN A 192 -9.24 -8.96 10.67
C ASN A 192 -8.18 -8.14 9.95
N SER A 193 -6.97 -8.06 10.51
CA SER A 193 -5.87 -7.28 9.95
C SER A 193 -4.52 -7.89 10.31
N ILE A 194 -3.53 -7.63 9.45
CA ILE A 194 -2.13 -7.99 9.66
C ILE A 194 -1.25 -6.75 9.47
N VAL A 195 -0.28 -6.53 10.38
CA VAL A 195 0.65 -5.42 10.29
C VAL A 195 2.08 -5.90 10.44
N ARG A 196 2.94 -5.53 9.48
CA ARG A 196 4.38 -5.80 9.52
C ARG A 196 5.13 -4.61 10.12
N ALA A 197 6.04 -4.88 11.07
CA ALA A 197 6.93 -3.88 11.65
C ALA A 197 8.31 -4.51 11.89
N GLY A 198 9.22 -4.35 10.93
CA GLY A 198 10.55 -4.95 10.98
C GLY A 198 10.52 -6.48 11.03
N ASN A 199 11.12 -7.07 12.07
CA ASN A 199 11.14 -8.53 12.27
C ASN A 199 9.86 -9.08 12.90
N LEU A 200 8.90 -8.22 13.26
CA LEU A 200 7.66 -8.63 13.88
C LEU A 200 6.49 -8.48 12.91
N PHE A 201 5.45 -9.28 13.10
CA PHE A 201 4.14 -9.01 12.55
C PHE A 201 3.06 -9.16 13.64
N TYR A 202 1.99 -8.43 13.47
CA TYR A 202 0.88 -8.38 14.40
C TYR A 202 -0.39 -8.80 13.70
N LEU A 203 -1.18 -9.63 14.37
CA LEU A 203 -2.53 -9.97 13.96
C LEU A 203 -3.52 -9.27 14.88
N LEU A 204 -4.49 -8.61 14.28
CA LEU A 204 -5.64 -8.07 14.99
C LEU A 204 -6.81 -9.01 14.79
N THR A 205 -7.30 -9.57 15.90
CA THR A 205 -8.54 -10.35 15.96
C THR A 205 -9.66 -9.48 16.54
N ASP A 206 -10.86 -10.02 16.69
CA ASP A 206 -11.99 -9.28 17.29
C ASP A 206 -11.73 -8.81 18.71
N ASN A 207 -10.90 -9.54 19.46
CA ASN A 207 -10.71 -9.34 20.89
C ASN A 207 -9.25 -9.43 21.37
N ALA A 208 -8.29 -9.50 20.45
CA ALA A 208 -6.87 -9.58 20.83
C ALA A 208 -5.96 -8.98 19.76
N VAL A 209 -4.78 -8.56 20.20
CA VAL A 209 -3.61 -8.36 19.36
C VAL A 209 -2.61 -9.45 19.69
N GLU A 210 -2.15 -10.14 18.66
CA GLU A 210 -1.13 -11.17 18.76
C GLU A 210 0.13 -10.71 18.00
N CYS A 211 1.30 -10.88 18.59
CA CYS A 211 2.59 -10.54 18.01
C CYS A 211 3.42 -11.79 17.76
N PHE A 212 3.99 -11.86 16.59
CA PHE A 212 4.85 -12.95 16.14
C PHE A 212 6.14 -12.39 15.56
N ASP A 213 7.22 -13.15 15.66
CA ASP A 213 8.41 -12.87 14.85
C ASP A 213 8.20 -13.30 13.38
N ALA A 214 9.15 -12.92 12.54
CA ALA A 214 9.06 -13.21 11.10
C ALA A 214 8.99 -14.71 10.76
N SER A 215 9.43 -15.58 11.68
CA SER A 215 9.37 -17.03 11.56
C SER A 215 8.08 -17.65 12.10
N GLY A 216 7.17 -16.81 12.64
CA GLY A 216 5.87 -17.22 13.16
C GLY A 216 5.88 -17.70 14.61
N THR A 217 6.96 -17.47 15.36
CA THR A 217 6.97 -17.74 16.79
C THR A 217 6.24 -16.62 17.53
N GLN A 218 5.22 -16.98 18.29
CA GLN A 218 4.45 -16.00 19.07
C GLN A 218 5.32 -15.40 20.17
N GLN A 219 5.45 -14.08 20.17
CA GLN A 219 6.23 -13.32 21.12
C GLN A 219 5.37 -12.73 22.22
N TRP A 220 4.13 -12.38 21.91
CA TRP A 220 3.25 -11.67 22.82
C TRP A 220 1.79 -11.76 22.36
N SER A 221 0.87 -11.66 23.31
CA SER A 221 -0.57 -11.55 23.04
C SER A 221 -1.22 -10.71 24.12
N GLN A 222 -2.17 -9.87 23.73
CA GLN A 222 -2.97 -9.06 24.64
C GLN A 222 -4.45 -9.12 24.25
N ASN A 223 -5.28 -9.50 25.21
CA ASN A 223 -6.73 -9.39 25.08
C ASN A 223 -7.14 -7.91 25.13
N LEU A 224 -8.17 -7.58 24.38
CA LEU A 224 -8.73 -6.24 24.25
C LEU A 224 -10.14 -6.21 24.81
N ASP A 225 -10.46 -5.16 25.54
CA ASP A 225 -11.81 -4.92 26.07
C ASP A 225 -12.76 -4.32 25.01
N THR A 226 -12.21 -3.91 23.87
CA THR A 226 -12.93 -3.31 22.74
C THR A 226 -12.58 -4.04 21.46
N SER A 227 -13.43 -3.95 20.43
CA SER A 227 -13.16 -4.48 19.09
C SER A 227 -12.58 -3.36 18.21
N PRO A 228 -11.25 -3.24 18.08
CA PRO A 228 -10.65 -2.21 17.25
C PRO A 228 -10.88 -2.50 15.76
N GLN A 229 -10.99 -1.43 14.98
CA GLN A 229 -11.23 -1.49 13.54
C GLN A 229 -9.93 -1.49 12.73
N ALA A 230 -8.84 -0.96 13.31
CA ALA A 230 -7.54 -0.91 12.64
C ALA A 230 -6.39 -0.93 13.66
N LEU A 231 -5.26 -1.43 13.20
CA LEU A 231 -3.99 -1.47 13.91
C LEU A 231 -2.93 -0.79 13.05
N LEU A 232 -2.15 0.10 13.65
CA LEU A 232 -0.88 0.58 13.09
C LEU A 232 0.24 0.19 14.03
N ALA A 233 1.37 -0.22 13.48
CA ALA A 233 2.54 -0.60 14.25
C ALA A 233 3.81 0.04 13.67
N ASN A 234 4.71 0.41 14.54
CA ASN A 234 6.10 0.70 14.23
C ASN A 234 7.01 -0.07 15.20
N SER A 235 8.32 0.14 15.16
CA SER A 235 9.28 -0.57 16.02
C SER A 235 9.12 -0.30 17.53
N ARG A 236 8.27 0.65 17.96
CA ARG A 236 8.15 1.05 19.36
C ARG A 236 6.73 1.04 19.88
N ASP A 237 5.77 1.34 19.03
CA ASP A 237 4.41 1.66 19.41
C ASP A 237 3.40 0.91 18.53
N LEU A 238 2.33 0.46 19.16
CA LEU A 238 1.11 -0.03 18.53
C LEU A 238 0.01 0.98 18.77
N LEU A 239 -0.72 1.34 17.73
CA LEU A 239 -1.89 2.21 17.80
C LEU A 239 -3.12 1.42 17.37
N LEU A 240 -4.08 1.27 18.29
CA LEU A 240 -5.37 0.65 18.03
C LEU A 240 -6.43 1.72 17.84
N PHE A 241 -7.18 1.60 16.76
CA PHE A 241 -8.26 2.53 16.42
C PHE A 241 -9.61 1.86 16.67
N SER A 242 -10.42 2.42 17.58
CA SER A 242 -11.77 1.95 17.92
C SER A 242 -12.74 3.11 17.85
N GLY A 243 -13.52 3.22 16.79
CA GLY A 243 -14.43 4.35 16.58
C GLY A 243 -13.71 5.70 16.66
N ASN A 244 -13.99 6.47 17.71
CA ASN A 244 -13.43 7.81 17.94
C ASN A 244 -12.19 7.81 18.86
N THR A 245 -11.70 6.64 19.27
CA THR A 245 -10.60 6.53 20.22
C THR A 245 -9.39 5.88 19.59
N VAL A 246 -8.21 6.32 20.03
CA VAL A 246 -6.93 5.71 19.69
C VAL A 246 -6.26 5.29 20.98
N GLN A 247 -6.02 4.01 21.13
CA GLN A 247 -5.26 3.45 22.25
C GLN A 247 -3.84 3.17 21.79
N LYS A 248 -2.88 3.62 22.60
CA LYS A 248 -1.47 3.30 22.40
C LYS A 248 -1.11 2.13 23.31
N LEU A 249 -0.54 1.07 22.71
CA LEU A 249 0.10 -0.04 23.40
C LEU A 249 1.61 0.05 23.19
N ALA A 250 2.39 -0.39 24.19
CA ALA A 250 3.82 -0.58 24.00
C ALA A 250 4.05 -1.82 23.12
N ALA A 251 4.84 -1.69 22.07
CA ALA A 251 5.31 -2.86 21.33
C ALA A 251 6.20 -3.71 22.26
N PRO A 252 6.20 -5.06 22.11
CA PRO A 252 7.18 -5.89 22.80
C PRO A 252 8.59 -5.39 22.48
N ALA A 253 9.48 -5.41 23.48
CA ALA A 253 10.90 -5.13 23.24
C ALA A 253 11.47 -6.23 22.34
N GLU A 254 12.23 -5.83 21.30
CA GLU A 254 13.01 -6.75 20.47
C GLU A 254 14.08 -7.49 21.28
#